data_14f52993eafdcbe3260205dc41387b4d
#
_entry.id   14f52993eafdcbe3260205dc41387b4d
#
_cell.length_a   1.000
_cell.length_b   1.000
_cell.length_c   1.000
_cell.angle_alpha   90.00
_cell.angle_beta   90.00
_cell.angle_gamma   90.00
#
_symmetry.space_group_name_H-M   'P 1'
#
loop_
_entity.id
_entity.type
_entity.pdbx_description
1 polymer ?
#
loop_
_entity_poly.entity_id
_entity_poly.type
_entity_poly.pdbx_seq_one_letter_code
_entity_poly.pdbx_strand_id
1 'polypeptide(L)'
;YTIYLQKNKMSILIVGTVAFDAIETPFGKTDKIVGGAATYIGLSASFFSNNLKLVSVVGDDFPKEAIKTLEQHNVDTKGLQIKEGEKTFFWSGKYHNDMNTRDTIETQLNVLEKFNPIVPKEYQNCEFLMLGNLMPSVQKKVLDQMRIRPKLIVLDTMNFWMDHFLQDLTEAMKEVDVLTINDEEARQLSGEYSLVKAAKKIQKMGPK
;
A
#
# COMPACT_ATOMS: atom_id res chain seq x y z
N TYR A 1 -9.73 6.71 -34.34
CA TYR A 1 -10.34 5.56 -33.63
C TYR A 1 -10.19 5.80 -32.15
N THR A 2 -11.23 6.38 -31.51
CA THR A 2 -11.30 6.54 -30.06
C THR A 2 -11.77 5.18 -29.52
N ILE A 3 -10.83 4.39 -29.00
CA ILE A 3 -11.17 3.19 -28.23
C ILE A 3 -11.77 3.71 -26.92
N TYR A 4 -13.11 3.75 -26.85
CA TYR A 4 -13.79 3.80 -25.58
C TYR A 4 -13.55 2.45 -24.88
N LEU A 5 -12.48 2.36 -24.10
CA LEU A 5 -12.37 1.31 -23.10
C LEU A 5 -13.60 1.47 -22.19
N GLN A 6 -14.60 0.59 -22.34
CA GLN A 6 -15.61 0.43 -21.31
C GLN A 6 -14.86 0.24 -20.01
N LYS A 7 -14.84 1.28 -19.15
CA LYS A 7 -14.21 1.19 -17.83
C LYS A 7 -14.91 0.03 -17.12
N ASN A 8 -14.19 -1.08 -17.00
CA ASN A 8 -14.71 -2.30 -16.42
C ASN A 8 -15.21 -2.01 -15.01
N LYS A 9 -16.36 -2.61 -14.67
CA LYS A 9 -16.95 -2.55 -13.32
C LYS A 9 -16.12 -3.29 -12.25
N MET A 10 -14.85 -3.58 -12.53
CA MET A 10 -13.95 -4.28 -11.59
C MET A 10 -13.84 -3.48 -10.30
N SER A 11 -14.32 -4.06 -9.20
CA SER A 11 -14.21 -3.45 -7.88
C SER A 11 -12.84 -3.78 -7.28
N ILE A 12 -12.10 -2.74 -6.93
CA ILE A 12 -10.78 -2.88 -6.32
C ILE A 12 -10.81 -2.24 -4.94
N LEU A 13 -10.51 -3.02 -3.91
CA LEU A 13 -10.23 -2.50 -2.58
C LEU A 13 -8.74 -2.22 -2.46
N ILE A 14 -8.41 -1.00 -2.14
CA ILE A 14 -7.05 -0.50 -1.94
C ILE A 14 -6.86 -0.25 -0.45
N VAL A 15 -5.87 -0.89 0.12
CA VAL A 15 -5.47 -0.72 1.52
C VAL A 15 -4.00 -0.33 1.54
N GLY A 16 -3.65 0.68 2.30
CA GLY A 16 -2.27 1.16 2.33
C GLY A 16 -2.17 2.51 3.02
N THR A 17 -0.98 3.08 3.03
CA THR A 17 -0.75 4.39 3.60
C THR A 17 -1.31 5.49 2.72
N VAL A 18 -2.01 6.44 3.32
CA VAL A 18 -2.20 7.81 2.85
C VAL A 18 -1.36 8.68 3.77
N ALA A 19 -0.38 9.38 3.23
CA ALA A 19 0.76 9.82 4.03
C ALA A 19 1.31 11.19 3.58
N PHE A 20 2.28 11.66 4.34
CA PHE A 20 3.20 12.68 3.88
C PHE A 20 4.59 12.08 3.68
N ASP A 21 5.24 12.49 2.62
CA ASP A 21 6.62 12.14 2.32
C ASP A 21 7.49 13.40 2.17
N ALA A 22 8.78 13.29 2.54
CA ALA A 22 9.82 14.25 2.22
C ALA A 22 10.97 13.52 1.53
N ILE A 23 11.33 13.95 0.35
CA ILE A 23 12.26 13.23 -0.51
C ILE A 23 13.44 14.12 -0.85
N GLU A 24 14.65 13.63 -0.58
CA GLU A 24 15.91 14.21 -1.05
C GLU A 24 16.49 13.30 -2.14
N THR A 25 16.93 13.91 -3.24
CA THR A 25 17.61 13.23 -4.35
C THR A 25 18.84 14.04 -4.75
N PRO A 26 19.75 13.48 -5.55
CA PRO A 26 20.86 14.27 -6.13
C PRO A 26 20.41 15.46 -6.99
N PHE A 27 19.14 15.46 -7.41
CA PHE A 27 18.58 16.47 -8.32
C PHE A 27 17.70 17.52 -7.63
N GLY A 28 17.36 17.31 -6.38
CA GLY A 28 16.54 18.24 -5.62
C GLY A 28 15.93 17.62 -4.37
N LYS A 29 15.24 18.47 -3.62
CA LYS A 29 14.60 18.11 -2.36
C LYS A 29 13.16 18.62 -2.34
N THR A 30 12.26 17.81 -1.81
CA THR A 30 10.91 18.22 -1.46
C THR A 30 10.79 18.31 0.05
N ASP A 31 9.96 19.24 0.50
CA ASP A 31 9.46 19.21 1.86
C ASP A 31 8.27 18.22 1.96
N LYS A 32 7.41 18.43 2.94
CA LYS A 32 6.24 17.59 3.19
C LYS A 32 5.25 17.62 2.01
N ILE A 33 5.19 16.55 1.24
CA ILE A 33 4.26 16.36 0.11
C ILE A 33 3.28 15.22 0.41
N VAL A 34 2.14 15.22 -0.29
CA VAL A 34 1.19 14.10 -0.23
C VAL A 34 1.81 12.88 -0.89
N GLY A 35 1.82 11.77 -0.16
CA GLY A 35 2.40 10.50 -0.54
C GLY A 35 1.60 9.31 -0.03
N GLY A 36 2.29 8.20 0.15
CA GLY A 36 1.73 6.94 0.63
C GLY A 36 1.28 5.99 -0.47
N ALA A 37 1.47 4.69 -0.22
CA ALA A 37 1.21 3.63 -1.18
C ALA A 37 -0.24 3.66 -1.72
N ALA A 38 -1.24 3.79 -0.83
CA ALA A 38 -2.64 3.77 -1.26
C ALA A 38 -3.03 4.99 -2.10
N THR A 39 -2.42 6.15 -1.87
CA THR A 39 -2.61 7.35 -2.70
C THR A 39 -2.22 7.06 -4.15
N TYR A 40 -1.01 6.55 -4.36
CA TYR A 40 -0.50 6.26 -5.71
C TYR A 40 -1.21 5.08 -6.37
N ILE A 41 -1.52 4.02 -5.61
CA ILE A 41 -2.31 2.89 -6.12
C ILE A 41 -3.68 3.37 -6.58
N GLY A 42 -4.36 4.20 -5.77
CA GLY A 42 -5.68 4.74 -6.10
C GLY A 42 -5.67 5.58 -7.38
N LEU A 43 -4.75 6.54 -7.47
CA LEU A 43 -4.59 7.38 -8.65
C LEU A 43 -4.23 6.58 -9.89
N SER A 44 -3.29 5.63 -9.80
CA SER A 44 -2.90 4.78 -10.93
C SER A 44 -4.05 3.87 -11.38
N ALA A 45 -4.75 3.23 -10.45
CA ALA A 45 -5.89 2.35 -10.76
C ALA A 45 -7.06 3.11 -11.40
N SER A 46 -7.21 4.41 -11.13
CA SER A 46 -8.29 5.24 -11.67
C SER A 46 -8.27 5.37 -13.21
N PHE A 47 -7.12 5.14 -13.83
CA PHE A 47 -7.02 5.09 -15.29
C PHE A 47 -7.66 3.83 -15.89
N PHE A 48 -7.84 2.77 -15.08
CA PHE A 48 -8.31 1.45 -15.53
C PHE A 48 -9.69 1.09 -14.98
N SER A 49 -10.07 1.60 -13.80
CA SER A 49 -11.35 1.32 -13.16
C SER A 49 -11.96 2.60 -12.57
N ASN A 50 -13.28 2.62 -12.46
CA ASN A 50 -14.06 3.67 -11.79
C ASN A 50 -14.76 3.16 -10.52
N ASN A 51 -14.42 1.97 -10.03
CA ASN A 51 -14.99 1.36 -8.84
C ASN A 51 -13.87 1.01 -7.84
N LEU A 52 -13.22 2.07 -7.37
CA LEU A 52 -12.10 2.00 -6.46
C LEU A 52 -12.55 2.34 -5.04
N LYS A 53 -12.05 1.64 -4.06
CA LYS A 53 -12.40 1.78 -2.65
C LYS A 53 -11.15 1.84 -1.82
N LEU A 54 -11.08 2.77 -0.88
CA LEU A 54 -9.91 3.02 -0.07
C LEU A 54 -10.18 2.69 1.41
N VAL A 55 -9.28 1.93 2.02
CA VAL A 55 -9.18 1.78 3.47
C VAL A 55 -7.80 2.24 3.93
N SER A 56 -7.79 3.29 4.75
CA SER A 56 -6.58 3.89 5.29
C SER A 56 -6.90 4.72 6.53
N VAL A 57 -5.90 5.41 7.07
CA VAL A 57 -6.04 6.37 8.17
C VAL A 57 -5.16 7.58 7.95
N VAL A 58 -5.67 8.76 8.32
CA VAL A 58 -4.93 10.03 8.36
C VAL A 58 -5.26 10.79 9.63
N GLY A 59 -4.41 11.73 10.00
CA GLY A 59 -4.72 12.74 11.02
C GLY A 59 -5.58 13.87 10.46
N ASP A 60 -5.99 14.77 11.32
CA ASP A 60 -6.72 16.00 10.92
C ASP A 60 -5.84 17.04 10.24
N ASP A 61 -4.52 16.83 10.25
CA ASP A 61 -3.53 17.64 9.52
C ASP A 61 -3.47 17.30 8.02
N PHE A 62 -4.18 16.25 7.56
CA PHE A 62 -4.14 15.86 6.14
C PHE A 62 -5.01 16.78 5.29
N PRO A 63 -4.51 17.26 4.11
CA PRO A 63 -5.25 18.21 3.29
C PRO A 63 -6.55 17.64 2.74
N LYS A 64 -7.67 18.33 2.99
CA LYS A 64 -8.98 17.95 2.43
C LYS A 64 -8.99 17.95 0.91
N GLU A 65 -8.19 18.79 0.28
CA GLU A 65 -8.02 18.89 -1.17
C GLU A 65 -7.39 17.62 -1.75
N ALA A 66 -6.47 16.99 -1.02
CA ALA A 66 -5.89 15.71 -1.44
C ALA A 66 -6.91 14.57 -1.39
N ILE A 67 -7.79 14.56 -0.38
CA ILE A 67 -8.90 13.60 -0.31
C ILE A 67 -9.87 13.83 -1.49
N LYS A 68 -10.24 15.08 -1.76
CA LYS A 68 -11.09 15.43 -2.93
C LYS A 68 -10.46 15.01 -4.26
N THR A 69 -9.12 15.10 -4.37
CA THR A 69 -8.42 14.64 -5.58
C THR A 69 -8.61 13.13 -5.78
N LEU A 70 -8.51 12.33 -4.73
CA LEU A 70 -8.81 10.88 -4.82
C LEU A 70 -10.26 10.64 -5.24
N GLU A 71 -11.23 11.35 -4.66
CA GLU A 71 -12.65 11.24 -4.99
C GLU A 71 -12.94 11.62 -6.44
N GLN A 72 -12.32 12.69 -6.96
CA GLN A 72 -12.41 13.09 -8.36
C GLN A 72 -11.86 12.03 -9.32
N HIS A 73 -10.95 11.17 -8.84
CA HIS A 73 -10.43 10.02 -9.57
C HIS A 73 -11.20 8.71 -9.30
N ASN A 74 -12.47 8.83 -8.84
CA ASN A 74 -13.38 7.73 -8.56
C ASN A 74 -12.90 6.76 -7.46
N VAL A 75 -12.12 7.25 -6.50
CA VAL A 75 -11.75 6.50 -5.30
C VAL A 75 -12.77 6.82 -4.20
N ASP A 76 -13.58 5.84 -3.80
CA ASP A 76 -14.49 5.97 -2.66
C ASP A 76 -13.69 5.95 -1.36
N THR A 77 -13.73 7.06 -0.63
CA THR A 77 -12.93 7.32 0.58
C THR A 77 -13.69 7.03 1.88
N LYS A 78 -14.87 6.40 1.85
CA LYS A 78 -15.64 6.07 3.07
C LYS A 78 -14.88 5.19 4.07
N GLY A 79 -13.90 4.42 3.61
CA GLY A 79 -13.02 3.62 4.46
C GLY A 79 -11.80 4.38 4.99
N LEU A 80 -11.63 5.66 4.64
CA LEU A 80 -10.56 6.51 5.16
C LEU A 80 -10.96 7.04 6.54
N GLN A 81 -10.26 6.60 7.58
CA GLN A 81 -10.45 7.09 8.94
C GLN A 81 -9.68 8.40 9.12
N ILE A 82 -10.34 9.44 9.67
CA ILE A 82 -9.69 10.70 10.05
C ILE A 82 -9.65 10.75 11.57
N LYS A 83 -8.45 10.89 12.14
CA LYS A 83 -8.22 10.93 13.59
C LYS A 83 -8.02 12.36 14.05
N GLU A 84 -8.99 12.89 14.79
CA GLU A 84 -8.91 14.23 15.38
C GLU A 84 -7.80 14.31 16.42
N GLY A 85 -7.04 15.38 16.40
CA GLY A 85 -5.92 15.65 17.32
C GLY A 85 -4.69 14.79 17.09
N GLU A 86 -4.67 13.94 16.06
CA GLU A 86 -3.52 13.12 15.70
C GLU A 86 -2.90 13.58 14.37
N LYS A 87 -1.61 13.24 14.16
CA LYS A 87 -0.90 13.56 12.93
C LYS A 87 -0.92 12.40 11.95
N THR A 88 -0.93 12.73 10.68
CA THR A 88 -0.77 11.78 9.58
C THR A 88 0.62 11.17 9.60
N PHE A 89 0.74 9.91 9.18
CA PHE A 89 2.02 9.23 8.96
C PHE A 89 2.94 10.07 8.08
N PHE A 90 4.21 10.13 8.48
CA PHE A 90 5.24 10.85 7.76
C PHE A 90 6.48 9.98 7.56
N TRP A 91 7.02 10.01 6.35
CA TRP A 91 8.28 9.37 6.01
C TRP A 91 9.20 10.37 5.30
N SER A 92 10.48 10.32 5.61
CA SER A 92 11.51 11.07 4.92
C SER A 92 12.64 10.17 4.50
N GLY A 93 13.08 10.30 3.24
CA GLY A 93 14.14 9.48 2.70
C GLY A 93 15.03 10.23 1.72
N LYS A 94 16.26 9.70 1.59
CA LYS A 94 17.27 10.20 0.66
C LYS A 94 17.62 9.13 -0.35
N TYR A 95 17.39 9.43 -1.61
CA TYR A 95 17.75 8.56 -2.73
C TYR A 95 19.18 8.83 -3.18
N HIS A 96 19.89 7.77 -3.53
CA HIS A 96 21.24 7.82 -4.08
C HIS A 96 21.21 8.11 -5.58
N ASN A 97 22.42 8.20 -6.20
CA ASN A 97 22.56 8.54 -7.62
C ASN A 97 21.89 7.56 -8.59
N ASP A 98 21.73 6.31 -8.18
CA ASP A 98 21.02 5.27 -8.94
C ASP A 98 19.49 5.43 -8.92
N MET A 99 18.96 6.35 -8.10
CA MET A 99 17.53 6.60 -7.89
C MET A 99 16.74 5.35 -7.47
N ASN A 100 17.41 4.30 -7.03
CA ASN A 100 16.84 3.05 -6.54
C ASN A 100 17.17 2.82 -5.05
N THR A 101 18.46 2.92 -4.73
CA THR A 101 18.93 2.81 -3.34
C THR A 101 18.55 4.05 -2.56
N ARG A 102 18.03 3.86 -1.36
CA ARG A 102 17.58 4.97 -0.49
C ARG A 102 17.93 4.71 0.98
N ASP A 103 18.19 5.77 1.70
CA ASP A 103 18.28 5.78 3.16
C ASP A 103 17.00 6.38 3.74
N THR A 104 16.44 5.76 4.75
CA THR A 104 15.39 6.36 5.56
C THR A 104 16.02 7.35 6.52
N ILE A 105 15.60 8.62 6.45
CA ILE A 105 16.05 9.67 7.37
C ILE A 105 15.18 9.69 8.61
N GLU A 106 13.86 9.64 8.41
CA GLU A 106 12.88 9.73 9.50
C GLU A 106 11.60 8.96 9.17
N THR A 107 11.01 8.35 10.19
CA THR A 107 9.68 7.74 10.12
C THR A 107 8.90 8.11 11.37
N GLN A 108 7.77 8.78 11.18
CA GLN A 108 6.81 9.11 12.24
C GLN A 108 5.54 8.29 12.00
N LEU A 109 5.32 7.24 12.79
CA LEU A 109 4.16 6.36 12.63
C LEU A 109 2.84 7.09 12.87
N ASN A 110 2.78 7.95 13.88
CA ASN A 110 1.61 8.77 14.19
C ASN A 110 0.31 7.92 14.21
N VAL A 111 -0.71 8.28 13.42
CA VAL A 111 -1.99 7.54 13.32
C VAL A 111 -1.83 6.06 12.95
N LEU A 112 -0.73 5.67 12.28
CA LEU A 112 -0.51 4.27 11.90
C LEU A 112 -0.16 3.38 13.10
N GLU A 113 0.43 3.93 14.16
CA GLU A 113 0.86 3.14 15.32
C GLU A 113 -0.30 2.35 15.95
N LYS A 114 -1.49 2.97 15.96
CA LYS A 114 -2.71 2.38 16.55
C LYS A 114 -3.78 2.10 15.49
N PHE A 115 -3.40 2.06 14.22
CA PHE A 115 -4.37 1.84 13.15
C PHE A 115 -5.03 0.47 13.26
N ASN A 116 -6.34 0.49 13.45
CA ASN A 116 -7.18 -0.69 13.36
C ASN A 116 -8.12 -0.52 12.16
N PRO A 117 -7.91 -1.27 11.06
CA PRO A 117 -8.66 -1.08 9.84
C PRO A 117 -10.12 -1.52 10.02
N ILE A 118 -11.04 -0.72 9.51
CA ILE A 118 -12.45 -1.04 9.42
C ILE A 118 -12.81 -1.09 7.94
N VAL A 119 -13.13 -2.27 7.43
CA VAL A 119 -13.57 -2.45 6.05
C VAL A 119 -15.08 -2.25 5.99
N PRO A 120 -15.60 -1.18 5.35
CA PRO A 120 -17.02 -0.98 5.18
C PRO A 120 -17.70 -2.21 4.59
N LYS A 121 -18.94 -2.51 5.01
CA LYS A 121 -19.66 -3.73 4.57
C LYS A 121 -19.76 -3.84 3.05
N GLU A 122 -19.96 -2.72 2.36
CA GLU A 122 -20.03 -2.63 0.91
C GLU A 122 -18.69 -2.86 0.19
N TYR A 123 -17.56 -2.83 0.94
CA TYR A 123 -16.22 -3.10 0.39
C TYR A 123 -15.81 -4.56 0.54
N GLN A 124 -16.45 -5.31 1.46
CA GLN A 124 -16.03 -6.67 1.84
C GLN A 124 -16.24 -7.74 0.74
N ASN A 125 -16.85 -7.35 -0.39
CA ASN A 125 -17.08 -8.23 -1.55
C ASN A 125 -16.36 -7.73 -2.81
N CYS A 126 -15.30 -6.94 -2.68
CA CYS A 126 -14.53 -6.48 -3.82
C CYS A 126 -13.88 -7.65 -4.56
N GLU A 127 -13.84 -7.54 -5.90
CA GLU A 127 -13.27 -8.59 -6.74
C GLU A 127 -11.75 -8.68 -6.63
N PHE A 128 -11.10 -7.55 -6.39
CA PHE A 128 -9.65 -7.41 -6.29
C PHE A 128 -9.27 -6.70 -5.00
N LEU A 129 -8.19 -7.15 -4.38
CA LEU A 129 -7.65 -6.54 -3.17
C LEU A 129 -6.17 -6.23 -3.38
N MET A 130 -5.80 -4.96 -3.20
CA MET A 130 -4.42 -4.50 -3.17
C MET A 130 -4.07 -4.07 -1.75
N LEU A 131 -3.24 -4.86 -1.11
CA LEU A 131 -2.65 -4.58 0.20
C LEU A 131 -1.32 -3.86 -0.01
N GLY A 132 -1.36 -2.55 -0.12
CA GLY A 132 -0.17 -1.70 -0.19
C GLY A 132 0.63 -1.72 1.10
N ASN A 133 1.80 -1.12 1.08
CA ASN A 133 2.73 -1.13 2.19
C ASN A 133 2.10 -0.63 3.50
N LEU A 134 1.94 -1.54 4.44
CA LEU A 134 1.45 -1.36 5.81
C LEU A 134 2.01 -2.46 6.72
N MET A 135 1.84 -2.29 8.03
CA MET A 135 2.14 -3.35 9.00
C MET A 135 1.41 -4.65 8.62
N PRO A 136 2.11 -5.79 8.53
CA PRO A 136 1.53 -7.07 8.08
C PRO A 136 0.31 -7.51 8.89
N SER A 137 0.29 -7.26 10.21
CA SER A 137 -0.88 -7.54 11.05
C SER A 137 -2.11 -6.72 10.68
N VAL A 138 -1.93 -5.49 10.17
CA VAL A 138 -3.03 -4.65 9.65
C VAL A 138 -3.55 -5.21 8.32
N GLN A 139 -2.63 -5.61 7.43
CA GLN A 139 -2.98 -6.27 6.16
C GLN A 139 -3.79 -7.56 6.41
N LYS A 140 -3.35 -8.38 7.38
CA LYS A 140 -4.07 -9.59 7.80
C LYS A 140 -5.47 -9.29 8.33
N LYS A 141 -5.63 -8.28 9.20
CA LYS A 141 -6.94 -7.86 9.70
C LYS A 141 -7.92 -7.44 8.59
N VAL A 142 -7.42 -6.91 7.49
CA VAL A 142 -8.26 -6.59 6.32
C VAL A 142 -8.70 -7.88 5.62
N LEU A 143 -7.79 -8.83 5.41
CA LEU A 143 -8.12 -10.14 4.83
C LEU A 143 -9.22 -10.84 5.63
N ASP A 144 -9.14 -10.82 6.96
CA ASP A 144 -10.12 -11.44 7.86
C ASP A 144 -11.51 -10.80 7.80
N GLN A 145 -11.62 -9.55 7.33
CA GLN A 145 -12.90 -8.85 7.18
C GLN A 145 -13.56 -9.07 5.82
N MET A 146 -12.85 -9.66 4.84
CA MET A 146 -13.45 -9.95 3.54
C MET A 146 -14.48 -11.08 3.65
N ARG A 147 -15.72 -10.83 3.23
CA ARG A 147 -16.80 -11.83 3.25
C ARG A 147 -16.65 -12.87 2.14
N ILE A 148 -16.16 -12.44 1.00
CA ILE A 148 -15.86 -13.28 -0.17
C ILE A 148 -14.40 -13.07 -0.49
N ARG A 149 -13.65 -14.16 -0.63
CA ARG A 149 -12.24 -14.05 -1.02
C ARG A 149 -12.15 -13.36 -2.39
N PRO A 150 -11.39 -12.28 -2.52
CA PRO A 150 -11.14 -11.63 -3.81
C PRO A 150 -10.56 -12.61 -4.85
N LYS A 151 -10.86 -12.38 -6.12
CA LYS A 151 -10.32 -13.17 -7.24
C LYS A 151 -8.81 -13.08 -7.34
N LEU A 152 -8.26 -11.94 -6.94
CA LEU A 152 -6.82 -11.70 -6.86
C LEU A 152 -6.53 -10.82 -5.66
N ILE A 153 -5.55 -11.24 -4.87
CA ILE A 153 -5.02 -10.51 -3.72
C ILE A 153 -3.55 -10.25 -3.99
N VAL A 154 -3.19 -8.98 -4.02
CA VAL A 154 -1.81 -8.50 -4.20
C VAL A 154 -1.34 -7.88 -2.89
N LEU A 155 -0.15 -8.22 -2.46
CA LEU A 155 0.49 -7.69 -1.27
C LEU A 155 1.79 -6.99 -1.64
N ASP A 156 1.97 -5.81 -1.09
CA ASP A 156 3.20 -5.03 -1.11
C ASP A 156 3.78 -4.96 0.31
N THR A 157 5.11 -4.92 0.41
CA THR A 157 5.82 -4.88 1.69
C THR A 157 7.10 -4.05 1.57
N MET A 158 7.91 -4.03 2.62
CA MET A 158 9.22 -3.38 2.63
C MET A 158 10.17 -4.04 3.64
N ASN A 159 11.46 -3.71 3.53
CA ASN A 159 12.52 -4.24 4.41
C ASN A 159 12.19 -4.12 5.90
N PHE A 160 11.65 -2.99 6.35
CA PHE A 160 11.33 -2.77 7.76
C PHE A 160 10.43 -3.87 8.35
N TRP A 161 9.44 -4.33 7.57
CA TRP A 161 8.55 -5.42 8.01
C TRP A 161 9.25 -6.77 7.99
N MET A 162 10.19 -6.97 7.07
CA MET A 162 11.02 -8.18 7.01
C MET A 162 11.96 -8.28 8.22
N ASP A 163 12.50 -7.14 8.67
CA ASP A 163 13.43 -7.10 9.80
C ASP A 163 12.72 -7.26 11.16
N HIS A 164 11.53 -6.69 11.31
CA HIS A 164 10.89 -6.56 12.63
C HIS A 164 9.60 -7.39 12.79
N PHE A 165 8.94 -7.79 11.68
CA PHE A 165 7.63 -8.44 11.69
C PHE A 165 7.55 -9.60 10.68
N LEU A 166 8.65 -10.32 10.48
CA LEU A 166 8.76 -11.38 9.47
C LEU A 166 7.71 -12.49 9.66
N GLN A 167 7.39 -12.83 10.90
CA GLN A 167 6.38 -13.85 11.19
C GLN A 167 5.00 -13.42 10.68
N ASP A 168 4.56 -12.20 11.03
CA ASP A 168 3.26 -11.66 10.59
C ASP A 168 3.22 -11.50 9.07
N LEU A 169 4.33 -11.07 8.47
CA LEU A 169 4.46 -10.98 7.01
C LEU A 169 4.30 -12.36 6.35
N THR A 170 4.97 -13.36 6.89
CA THR A 170 4.89 -14.74 6.37
C THR A 170 3.46 -15.30 6.47
N GLU A 171 2.75 -15.02 7.56
CA GLU A 171 1.34 -15.41 7.70
C GLU A 171 0.45 -14.70 6.68
N ALA A 172 0.64 -13.40 6.46
CA ALA A 172 -0.11 -12.66 5.44
C ALA A 172 0.18 -13.19 4.01
N MET A 173 1.44 -13.51 3.72
CA MET A 173 1.87 -14.05 2.42
C MET A 173 1.20 -15.38 2.05
N LYS A 174 0.82 -16.21 3.02
CA LYS A 174 0.11 -17.48 2.76
C LYS A 174 -1.28 -17.28 2.16
N GLU A 175 -1.87 -16.11 2.34
CA GLU A 175 -3.25 -15.81 1.91
C GLU A 175 -3.35 -15.01 0.62
N VAL A 176 -2.21 -14.56 0.07
CA VAL A 176 -2.20 -13.71 -1.13
C VAL A 176 -1.82 -14.50 -2.39
N ASP A 177 -2.19 -13.96 -3.53
CA ASP A 177 -1.88 -14.57 -4.82
C ASP A 177 -0.60 -14.01 -5.43
N VAL A 178 -0.32 -12.72 -5.21
CA VAL A 178 0.84 -12.01 -5.76
C VAL A 178 1.53 -11.22 -4.64
N LEU A 179 2.85 -11.29 -4.61
CA LEU A 179 3.70 -10.42 -3.82
C LEU A 179 4.47 -9.48 -4.75
N THR A 180 4.41 -8.17 -4.49
CA THR A 180 5.21 -7.16 -5.19
C THR A 180 6.33 -6.70 -4.28
N ILE A 181 7.56 -6.89 -4.70
CA ILE A 181 8.78 -6.49 -3.98
C ILE A 181 9.88 -6.12 -4.97
N ASN A 182 10.81 -5.27 -4.55
CA ASN A 182 11.99 -4.96 -5.33
C ASN A 182 13.06 -6.07 -5.22
N ASP A 183 14.17 -5.91 -5.93
CA ASP A 183 15.23 -6.92 -5.98
C ASP A 183 16.01 -7.06 -4.67
N GLU A 184 16.21 -5.97 -3.91
CA GLU A 184 16.86 -6.01 -2.59
C GLU A 184 15.97 -6.74 -1.58
N GLU A 185 14.69 -6.40 -1.54
CA GLU A 185 13.69 -7.06 -0.70
C GLU A 185 13.57 -8.54 -1.03
N ALA A 186 13.60 -8.91 -2.31
CA ALA A 186 13.57 -10.31 -2.74
C ALA A 186 14.79 -11.09 -2.24
N ARG A 187 15.98 -10.50 -2.30
CA ARG A 187 17.21 -11.09 -1.75
C ARG A 187 17.16 -11.21 -0.24
N GLN A 188 16.71 -10.16 0.45
CA GLN A 188 16.59 -10.14 1.91
C GLN A 188 15.61 -11.21 2.38
N LEU A 189 14.39 -11.25 1.83
CA LEU A 189 13.35 -12.18 2.24
C LEU A 189 13.73 -13.64 1.99
N SER A 190 14.41 -13.89 0.88
CA SER A 190 14.79 -15.26 0.47
C SER A 190 16.16 -15.71 0.98
N GLY A 191 17.08 -14.80 1.24
CA GLY A 191 18.49 -15.10 1.47
C GLY A 191 19.23 -15.59 0.21
N GLU A 192 18.65 -15.40 -0.99
CA GLU A 192 19.22 -15.82 -2.27
C GLU A 192 19.67 -14.62 -3.09
N TYR A 193 20.91 -14.64 -3.59
CA TYR A 193 21.40 -13.55 -4.45
C TYR A 193 20.73 -13.54 -5.83
N SER A 194 20.51 -14.72 -6.42
CA SER A 194 19.84 -14.87 -7.72
C SER A 194 18.35 -14.63 -7.59
N LEU A 195 17.83 -13.64 -8.32
CA LEU A 195 16.39 -13.30 -8.30
C LEU A 195 15.49 -14.48 -8.73
N VAL A 196 15.95 -15.32 -9.66
CA VAL A 196 15.22 -16.53 -10.07
C VAL A 196 15.11 -17.53 -8.91
N LYS A 197 16.18 -17.72 -8.13
CA LYS A 197 16.15 -18.60 -6.95
C LYS A 197 15.33 -17.96 -5.84
N ALA A 198 15.48 -16.65 -5.63
CA ALA A 198 14.72 -15.87 -4.68
C ALA A 198 13.20 -16.03 -4.92
N ALA A 199 12.74 -15.77 -6.15
CA ALA A 199 11.34 -15.91 -6.54
C ALA A 199 10.80 -17.32 -6.27
N LYS A 200 11.55 -18.37 -6.65
CA LYS A 200 11.15 -19.78 -6.40
C LYS A 200 11.07 -20.12 -4.91
N LYS A 201 11.90 -19.49 -4.07
CA LYS A 201 11.88 -19.69 -2.63
C LYS A 201 10.71 -18.94 -2.00
N ILE A 202 10.48 -17.70 -2.40
CA ILE A 202 9.36 -16.86 -1.94
C ILE A 202 8.02 -17.46 -2.34
N GLN A 203 7.92 -17.99 -3.57
CA GLN A 203 6.69 -18.69 -4.01
C GLN A 203 6.30 -19.84 -3.06
N LYS A 204 7.26 -20.56 -2.49
CA LYS A 204 6.98 -21.61 -1.49
C LYS A 204 6.50 -21.08 -0.14
N MET A 205 6.60 -19.76 0.09
CA MET A 205 6.13 -19.10 1.31
C MET A 205 4.65 -18.72 1.24
N GLY A 206 4.01 -18.80 0.05
CA GLY A 206 2.57 -18.55 -0.09
C GLY A 206 2.11 -18.03 -1.45
N PRO A 207 2.68 -16.92 -1.95
CA PRO A 207 2.25 -16.33 -3.22
C PRO A 207 2.38 -17.28 -4.40
N LYS A 208 1.45 -17.18 -5.36
CA LYS A 208 1.43 -18.02 -6.59
C LYS A 208 2.33 -17.46 -7.67
#